data_a80a7b0b8522064025e297f1c54fc0b7
#
_entry.id   a80a7b0b8522064025e297f1c54fc0b7
#
_cell.length_a   1.000
_cell.length_b   1.000
_cell.length_c   1.000
_cell.angle_alpha   90.00
_cell.angle_beta   90.00
_cell.angle_gamma   90.00
#
_symmetry.space_group_name_H-M   'P 1'
#
loop_
_entity.id
_entity.type
_entity.pdbx_description
1 polymer ?
#
loop_
_entity_poly.entity_id
_entity_poly.type
_entity_poly.pdbx_seq_one_letter_code
_entity_poly.pdbx_strand_id
1 'polypeptide(L)' 'MATEQEVIEVVLKPLLSLYRPPAHWSDEETQLAAKQNYIEALMPFKLKALQQAKANVVAKHTGWEMPPPSFIVREAYNAS' A
#
# COMPACT_ATOMS: atom_id res chain seq x y z
N MET A 1 16.27 -0.35 -0.04
CA MET A 1 15.09 -0.60 -0.89
C MET A 1 14.40 -1.87 -0.43
N ALA A 2 13.08 -1.84 -0.43
CA ALA A 2 12.30 -3.04 -0.17
C ALA A 2 12.19 -3.88 -1.44
N THR A 3 12.02 -5.19 -1.27
CA THR A 3 11.73 -6.08 -2.40
C THR A 3 10.23 -6.06 -2.68
N GLU A 4 9.85 -6.55 -3.87
CA GLU A 4 8.44 -6.70 -4.22
C GLU A 4 7.70 -7.54 -3.17
N GLN A 5 8.29 -8.65 -2.74
CA GLN A 5 7.69 -9.53 -1.74
C GLN A 5 7.50 -8.81 -0.41
N GLU A 6 8.46 -7.99 0.01
CA GLU A 6 8.34 -7.21 1.25
C GLU A 6 7.20 -6.19 1.17
N VAL A 7 7.03 -5.51 0.03
CA VAL A 7 5.91 -4.59 -0.15
C VAL A 7 4.58 -5.33 -0.03
N ILE A 8 4.47 -6.49 -0.66
CA ILE A 8 3.25 -7.29 -0.60
C ILE A 8 2.96 -7.72 0.84
N GLU A 9 3.94 -8.28 1.53
CA GLU A 9 3.74 -8.82 2.89
C GLU A 9 3.53 -7.74 3.94
N VAL A 10 4.22 -6.62 3.82
CA VAL A 10 4.20 -5.58 4.86
C VAL A 10 3.08 -4.57 4.64
N VAL A 11 2.75 -4.26 3.39
CA VAL A 11 1.80 -3.19 3.07
C VAL A 11 0.53 -3.74 2.43
N LEU A 12 0.62 -4.42 1.31
CA LEU A 12 -0.56 -4.80 0.53
C LEU A 12 -1.45 -5.80 1.25
N LYS A 13 -0.92 -6.91 1.72
CA LYS A 13 -1.72 -7.92 2.42
C LYS A 13 -2.39 -7.38 3.67
N PRO A 14 -1.66 -6.70 4.58
CA PRO A 14 -2.30 -6.14 5.77
C PRO A 14 -3.39 -5.12 5.46
N LEU A 15 -3.14 -4.20 4.53
CA LEU A 15 -4.12 -3.17 4.21
C LEU A 15 -5.32 -3.74 3.47
N LEU A 16 -5.13 -4.69 2.56
CA LEU A 16 -6.24 -5.32 1.86
C LEU A 16 -7.08 -6.24 2.75
N SER A 17 -6.55 -6.65 3.91
CA SER A 17 -7.35 -7.37 4.89
C SER A 17 -8.23 -6.43 5.71
N LEU A 18 -7.89 -5.14 5.78
CA LEU A 18 -8.62 -4.13 6.55
C LEU A 18 -9.55 -3.28 5.69
N TYR A 19 -9.18 -3.04 4.45
CA TYR A 19 -9.92 -2.17 3.53
C TYR A 19 -10.39 -2.95 2.32
N ARG A 20 -11.51 -2.51 1.74
CA ARG A 20 -12.02 -3.12 0.52
C ARG A 20 -11.21 -2.66 -0.68
N PRO A 21 -11.00 -3.54 -1.68
CA PRO A 21 -10.45 -3.09 -2.95
C PRO A 21 -11.37 -2.03 -3.58
N PRO A 22 -10.80 -1.01 -4.25
CA PRO A 22 -11.62 -0.03 -4.95
C PRO A 22 -12.55 -0.67 -5.99
N ALA A 23 -13.71 -0.06 -6.20
CA ALA A 23 -14.71 -0.63 -7.11
C ALA A 23 -14.21 -0.80 -8.55
N HIS A 24 -13.25 0.03 -8.98
CA HIS A 24 -12.69 -0.09 -10.33
C HIS A 24 -11.76 -1.31 -10.51
N TRP A 25 -11.43 -2.02 -9.42
CA TRP A 25 -10.67 -3.28 -9.51
C TRP A 25 -11.62 -4.45 -9.79
N SER A 26 -12.45 -4.31 -10.80
CA SER A 26 -13.55 -5.25 -11.06
C SER A 26 -13.11 -6.58 -11.67
N ASP A 27 -11.95 -6.61 -12.34
CA ASP A 27 -11.43 -7.83 -12.94
C ASP A 27 -10.00 -8.11 -12.46
N GLU A 28 -9.55 -9.35 -12.70
CA GLU A 28 -8.26 -9.80 -12.24
C GLU A 28 -7.10 -9.01 -12.86
N GLU A 29 -7.23 -8.68 -14.14
CA GLU A 29 -6.20 -7.94 -14.85
C GLU A 29 -6.01 -6.54 -14.27
N THR A 30 -7.12 -5.85 -14.00
CA THR A 30 -7.09 -4.53 -13.37
C THR A 30 -6.52 -4.61 -11.96
N GLN A 31 -6.88 -5.65 -11.20
CA GLN A 31 -6.35 -5.85 -9.86
C GLN A 31 -4.83 -6.04 -9.87
N LEU A 32 -4.33 -6.83 -10.79
CA LEU A 32 -2.89 -7.06 -10.91
C LEU A 32 -2.14 -5.77 -11.29
N ALA A 33 -2.68 -5.01 -12.23
CA ALA A 33 -2.08 -3.75 -12.64
C ALA A 33 -2.07 -2.74 -11.49
N ALA A 34 -3.16 -2.66 -10.73
CA ALA A 34 -3.25 -1.76 -9.58
C ALA A 34 -2.25 -2.14 -8.50
N LYS A 35 -2.15 -3.43 -8.18
CA LYS A 35 -1.18 -3.92 -7.19
C LYS A 35 0.25 -3.60 -7.63
N GLN A 36 0.55 -3.75 -8.91
CA GLN A 36 1.86 -3.42 -9.44
C GLN A 36 2.19 -1.94 -9.26
N ASN A 37 1.21 -1.05 -9.42
CA ASN A 37 1.41 0.37 -9.18
C ASN A 37 1.81 0.65 -7.73
N TYR A 38 1.17 -0.02 -6.75
CA TYR A 38 1.56 0.08 -5.35
C TYR A 38 2.99 -0.42 -5.13
N ILE A 39 3.32 -1.56 -5.71
CA ILE A 39 4.64 -2.16 -5.55
C ILE A 39 5.72 -1.21 -6.09
N GLU A 40 5.55 -0.71 -7.30
CA GLU A 40 6.51 0.19 -7.93
C GLU A 40 6.69 1.49 -7.14
N ALA A 41 5.59 2.03 -6.61
CA ALA A 41 5.64 3.27 -5.83
C ALA A 41 6.34 3.10 -4.49
N LEU A 42 6.26 1.91 -3.89
CA LEU A 42 6.73 1.67 -2.52
C LEU A 42 8.08 0.96 -2.43
N MET A 43 8.53 0.30 -3.48
CA MET A 43 9.84 -0.39 -3.48
C MET A 43 11.04 0.52 -3.16
N PRO A 44 11.06 1.81 -3.56
CA PRO A 44 12.19 2.68 -3.22
C PRO A 44 12.41 2.91 -1.73
N PHE A 45 11.39 2.65 -0.91
CA PHE A 45 11.48 2.89 0.54
C PHE A 45 12.06 1.69 1.26
N LYS A 46 12.66 1.95 2.44
CA LYS A 46 13.16 0.89 3.30
C LYS A 46 12.00 0.18 3.98
N LEU A 47 12.20 -1.08 4.33
CA LEU A 47 11.20 -1.89 5.01
C LEU A 47 10.65 -1.20 6.27
N LYS A 48 11.53 -0.60 7.06
CA LYS A 48 11.14 0.10 8.29
C LYS A 48 10.20 1.27 7.99
N ALA A 49 10.47 2.04 6.93
CA ALA A 49 9.60 3.14 6.53
C ALA A 49 8.23 2.62 6.07
N LEU A 50 8.19 1.49 5.38
CA LEU A 50 6.94 0.88 4.93
C LEU A 50 6.12 0.35 6.12
N GLN A 51 6.76 -0.23 7.11
CA GLN A 51 6.07 -0.68 8.32
C GLN A 51 5.42 0.49 9.05
N GLN A 52 6.14 1.59 9.19
CA GLN A 52 5.61 2.80 9.81
C GLN A 52 4.51 3.43 8.97
N ALA A 53 4.69 3.46 7.64
CA ALA A 53 3.67 3.98 6.74
C ALA A 53 2.36 3.19 6.86
N LYS A 54 2.45 1.87 6.92
CA LYS A 54 1.27 1.02 7.11
C LYS A 54 0.57 1.36 8.42
N ALA A 55 1.31 1.50 9.50
CA ALA A 55 0.74 1.86 10.80
C ALA A 55 0.07 3.25 10.76
N ASN A 56 0.70 4.21 10.08
CA ASN A 56 0.14 5.55 9.93
C ASN A 56 -1.15 5.55 9.11
N VAL A 57 -1.20 4.75 8.05
CA VAL A 57 -2.41 4.62 7.23
C VAL A 57 -3.56 4.08 8.08
N VAL A 58 -3.31 3.03 8.85
CA VAL A 58 -4.33 2.44 9.72
C VAL A 58 -4.84 3.46 10.75
N ALA A 59 -3.95 4.31 11.26
CA ALA A 59 -4.31 5.32 12.25
C ALA A 59 -5.07 6.50 11.65
N LYS A 60 -4.79 6.89 10.41
CA LYS A 60 -5.31 8.13 9.81
C LYS A 60 -6.43 7.92 8.81
N HIS A 61 -6.40 6.81 8.06
CA HIS A 61 -7.36 6.58 6.99
C HIS A 61 -8.66 6.01 7.56
N THR A 62 -9.75 6.76 7.38
CA THR A 62 -11.07 6.39 7.94
C THR A 62 -12.03 5.81 6.91
N GLY A 63 -11.63 5.74 5.65
CA GLY A 63 -12.46 5.19 4.58
C GLY A 63 -12.55 3.67 4.62
N TRP A 64 -13.42 3.12 3.80
CA TRP A 64 -13.64 1.69 3.65
C TRP A 64 -12.77 1.07 2.56
N GLU A 65 -12.34 1.89 1.60
CA GLU A 65 -11.55 1.45 0.47
C GLU A 65 -10.07 1.61 0.72
N MET A 66 -9.28 0.78 0.05
CA MET A 66 -7.83 0.87 0.05
C MET A 66 -7.41 2.27 -0.39
N PRO A 67 -6.56 2.99 0.39
CA PRO A 67 -6.11 4.32 -0.02
C PRO A 67 -5.24 4.23 -1.27
N PRO A 68 -5.16 5.32 -2.07
CA PRO A 68 -4.34 5.32 -3.28
C PRO A 68 -2.85 5.23 -2.95
N PRO A 69 -2.01 4.80 -3.90
CA PRO A 69 -0.56 4.72 -3.66
C PRO A 69 0.05 6.03 -3.15
N SER A 70 -0.44 7.16 -3.64
CA SER A 70 0.08 8.48 -3.24
C SER A 70 -0.07 8.74 -1.74
N PHE A 71 -1.14 8.26 -1.13
CA PHE A 71 -1.36 8.40 0.31
C PHE A 71 -0.29 7.62 1.08
N ILE A 72 -0.04 6.39 0.68
CA ILE A 72 0.94 5.53 1.35
C ILE A 72 2.36 6.06 1.12
N VAL A 73 2.65 6.55 -0.07
CA VAL A 73 3.95 7.16 -0.40
C VAL A 73 4.21 8.37 0.51
N ARG A 74 3.21 9.22 0.72
CA ARG A 74 3.35 10.36 1.63
C ARG A 74 3.71 9.90 3.03
N GLU A 75 3.03 8.87 3.55
CA GLU A 75 3.31 8.38 4.89
C GLU A 75 4.70 7.73 4.97
N ALA A 76 5.14 7.07 3.92
CA ALA A 76 6.48 6.50 3.86
C ALA A 76 7.56 7.59 3.86
N TYR A 77 7.34 8.69 3.15
CA TYR A 77 8.25 9.84 3.19
C TYR A 77 8.33 10.43 4.60
N ASN A 78 7.20 10.58 5.26
CA ASN A 78 7.16 11.13 6.61
C ASN A 78 7.86 10.21 7.62
N ALA A 79 7.93 8.93 7.34
CA ALA A 79 8.55 7.93 8.19
C ALA A 79 10.04 7.72 7.90
N SER A 80 10.53 8.22 6.78
CA SER A 80 11.94 7.99 6.36
C SER A 80 12.92 8.88 7.09
#